data_7649a348f5990ca077753653391b4b86
#
_entry.id   7649a348f5990ca077753653391b4b86
#
_cell.length_a   1.000
_cell.length_b   1.000
_cell.length_c   1.000
_cell.angle_alpha   90.00
_cell.angle_beta   90.00
_cell.angle_gamma   90.00
#
_symmetry.space_group_name_H-M   'P 1'
#
loop_
_entity.id
_entity.type
_entity.pdbx_description
1 polymer ?
#
loop_
_entity_poly.entity_id
_entity_poly.type
_entity_poly.pdbx_seq_one_letter_code
_entity_poly.pdbx_strand_id
1 'polypeptide(L)'
;FATVKKDLLEQFNLFMVVSLPPGSFAPYADVKTALLFFERPGPTQEVLYYELPIPEGLKKFSKGSPIGDEHFEELRQVWQRWNQYRKHGGDRPFGLAAELQEQWRVHRLWEAYRNDTTGKVSRPEPNPGDSEVAIKAHQAEGSKPADQKNAWVETLVDLQDKGFDLTVNNPHLNREQEILMPWEITASLIERVRELNSIIESLHKQFSNGEEE
;
A
#
# COMPACT_ATOMS: atom_id res chain seq x y z
N PHE A 1 9.21 14.53 -16.79
CA PHE A 1 9.39 13.30 -15.96
C PHE A 1 8.74 12.06 -16.58
N ALA A 2 7.53 12.14 -17.22
CA ALA A 2 6.88 10.99 -17.86
C ALA A 2 7.74 10.36 -18.96
N THR A 3 8.37 11.18 -19.81
CA THR A 3 9.26 10.71 -20.89
C THR A 3 10.42 9.86 -20.36
N VAL A 4 11.08 10.30 -19.30
CA VAL A 4 12.20 9.54 -18.69
C VAL A 4 11.75 8.20 -18.11
N LYS A 5 10.58 8.17 -17.46
CA LYS A 5 10.00 6.93 -16.94
C LYS A 5 9.64 5.96 -18.08
N LYS A 6 9.06 6.49 -19.16
CA LYS A 6 8.77 5.74 -20.38
C LYS A 6 10.04 5.15 -20.99
N ASP A 7 11.07 5.97 -21.19
CA ASP A 7 12.35 5.54 -21.75
C ASP A 7 13.00 4.46 -20.89
N LEU A 8 12.90 4.58 -19.54
CA LEU A 8 13.40 3.56 -18.61
C LEU A 8 12.71 2.21 -18.83
N LEU A 9 11.40 2.21 -19.00
CA LEU A 9 10.62 0.98 -19.16
C LEU A 9 10.74 0.36 -20.57
N GLU A 10 10.94 1.17 -21.60
CA GLU A 10 11.02 0.72 -22.99
C GLU A 10 12.46 0.28 -23.40
N GLN A 11 13.48 0.96 -22.89
CA GLN A 11 14.87 0.71 -23.29
C GLN A 11 15.64 -0.16 -22.31
N PHE A 12 15.19 -0.24 -21.06
CA PHE A 12 15.79 -1.05 -20.01
C PHE A 12 14.75 -2.02 -19.45
N ASN A 13 15.23 -3.05 -18.79
CA ASN A 13 14.40 -3.95 -18.01
C ASN A 13 14.43 -3.47 -16.55
N LEU A 14 13.44 -2.66 -16.16
CA LEU A 14 13.18 -2.35 -14.75
C LEU A 14 12.53 -3.58 -14.14
N PHE A 15 13.22 -4.28 -13.27
CA PHE A 15 12.73 -5.55 -12.74
C PHE A 15 12.33 -5.52 -11.26
N MET A 16 12.71 -4.46 -10.54
CA MET A 16 12.30 -4.30 -9.14
C MET A 16 12.29 -2.82 -8.71
N VAL A 17 11.31 -2.48 -7.89
CA VAL A 17 11.18 -1.19 -7.21
C VAL A 17 11.01 -1.45 -5.72
N VAL A 18 11.88 -0.88 -4.88
CA VAL A 18 11.81 -0.97 -3.42
C VAL A 18 11.43 0.40 -2.85
N SER A 19 10.27 0.49 -2.24
CA SER A 19 9.83 1.69 -1.52
C SER A 19 10.39 1.69 -0.10
N LEU A 20 11.15 2.71 0.24
CA LEU A 20 11.66 2.96 1.58
C LEU A 20 10.75 3.97 2.31
N PRO A 21 10.39 3.73 3.56
CA PRO A 21 9.53 4.60 4.34
C PRO A 21 10.23 5.94 4.67
N PRO A 22 9.46 6.97 5.10
CA PRO A 22 10.02 8.23 5.58
C PRO A 22 11.03 8.01 6.70
N GLY A 23 12.06 8.86 6.74
CA GLY A 23 13.13 8.81 7.74
C GLY A 23 14.24 7.79 7.48
N SER A 24 14.15 6.97 6.40
CA SER A 24 15.23 6.02 6.05
C SER A 24 16.59 6.69 5.86
N PHE A 25 16.62 7.96 5.51
CA PHE A 25 17.83 8.77 5.35
C PHE A 25 17.97 9.86 6.42
N ALA A 26 17.35 9.67 7.59
CA ALA A 26 17.49 10.61 8.68
C ALA A 26 18.96 10.72 9.16
N PRO A 27 19.45 11.89 9.52
CA PRO A 27 18.76 13.18 9.66
C PRO A 27 18.68 14.00 8.35
N TYR A 28 19.19 13.50 7.23
CA TYR A 28 19.38 14.29 6.00
C TYR A 28 18.09 14.49 5.19
N ALA A 29 17.22 13.49 5.16
CA ALA A 29 15.96 13.53 4.43
C ALA A 29 14.85 12.77 5.16
N ASP A 30 13.63 13.33 5.15
CA ASP A 30 12.42 12.75 5.75
C ASP A 30 11.34 12.56 4.67
N VAL A 31 11.74 11.98 3.53
CA VAL A 31 10.85 11.73 2.41
C VAL A 31 10.80 10.24 2.10
N LYS A 32 9.64 9.77 1.61
CA LYS A 32 9.52 8.42 1.04
C LYS A 32 10.40 8.35 -0.20
N THR A 33 11.25 7.35 -0.29
CA THR A 33 12.21 7.16 -1.38
C THR A 33 11.99 5.82 -2.05
N ALA A 34 12.28 5.72 -3.34
CA ALA A 34 12.25 4.45 -4.08
C ALA A 34 13.63 4.12 -4.64
N LEU A 35 14.02 2.86 -4.51
CA LEU A 35 15.20 2.28 -5.16
C LEU A 35 14.73 1.56 -6.42
N LEU A 36 15.33 1.87 -7.55
CA LEU A 36 15.01 1.27 -8.85
C LEU A 36 16.14 0.32 -9.26
N PHE A 37 15.80 -0.93 -9.58
CA PHE A 37 16.73 -1.96 -10.04
C PHE A 37 16.42 -2.29 -11.49
N PHE A 38 17.35 -2.02 -12.37
CA PHE A 38 17.19 -2.22 -13.81
C PHE A 38 18.47 -2.72 -14.47
N GLU A 39 18.32 -3.32 -15.64
CA GLU A 39 19.42 -3.89 -16.43
C GLU A 39 19.18 -3.71 -17.93
N ARG A 40 20.20 -4.01 -18.73
CA ARG A 40 20.05 -4.12 -20.20
C ARG A 40 20.11 -5.59 -20.62
N PRO A 41 19.43 -5.98 -21.74
CA PRO A 41 18.54 -5.17 -22.56
C PRO A 41 17.12 -5.07 -21.99
N GLY A 42 16.35 -4.09 -22.48
CA GLY A 42 14.91 -3.99 -22.28
C GLY A 42 14.12 -4.71 -23.36
N PRO A 43 12.80 -4.53 -23.45
CA PRO A 43 11.98 -3.72 -22.53
C PRO A 43 11.61 -4.44 -21.21
N THR A 44 11.10 -3.67 -20.24
CA THR A 44 10.46 -4.17 -19.03
C THR A 44 9.23 -5.00 -19.39
N GLN A 45 9.00 -6.10 -18.70
CA GLN A 45 7.80 -6.93 -18.84
C GLN A 45 6.99 -6.93 -17.55
N GLU A 46 7.62 -7.31 -16.46
CA GLU A 46 7.05 -7.35 -15.12
C GLU A 46 7.99 -6.66 -14.13
N VAL A 47 7.43 -5.90 -13.20
CA VAL A 47 8.17 -5.19 -12.16
C VAL A 47 7.72 -5.71 -10.81
N LEU A 48 8.64 -6.24 -10.02
CA LEU A 48 8.38 -6.54 -8.62
C LEU A 48 8.42 -5.24 -7.81
N TYR A 49 7.36 -4.96 -7.08
CA TYR A 49 7.31 -3.91 -6.08
C TYR A 49 7.47 -4.53 -4.69
N TYR A 50 8.24 -3.86 -3.86
CA TYR A 50 8.37 -4.18 -2.45
C TYR A 50 8.29 -2.91 -1.62
N GLU A 51 7.42 -2.89 -0.62
CA GLU A 51 7.31 -1.77 0.33
C GLU A 51 7.91 -2.20 1.67
N LEU A 52 9.02 -1.57 2.07
CA LEU A 52 9.68 -1.87 3.32
C LEU A 52 8.78 -1.45 4.49
N PRO A 53 8.36 -2.40 5.35
CA PRO A 53 7.48 -2.09 6.46
C PRO A 53 8.21 -1.27 7.53
N ILE A 54 7.45 -0.39 8.19
CA ILE A 54 7.92 0.27 9.41
C ILE A 54 7.68 -0.70 10.57
N PRO A 55 8.68 -0.94 11.45
CA PRO A 55 8.51 -1.79 12.63
C PRO A 55 7.35 -1.34 13.51
N GLU A 56 6.69 -2.30 14.16
CA GLU A 56 5.62 -2.01 15.11
C GLU A 56 6.08 -1.04 16.20
N GLY A 57 5.24 -0.08 16.51
CA GLY A 57 5.54 0.97 17.50
C GLY A 57 6.31 2.17 16.96
N LEU A 58 6.86 2.11 15.74
CA LEU A 58 7.48 3.24 15.08
C LEU A 58 6.53 3.89 14.08
N LYS A 59 6.52 5.22 14.03
CA LYS A 59 5.80 5.97 12.98
C LYS A 59 6.67 6.20 11.74
N LYS A 60 7.99 6.31 11.95
CA LYS A 60 9.01 6.49 10.91
C LYS A 60 10.39 6.18 11.47
N PHE A 61 11.35 5.92 10.60
CA PHE A 61 12.77 5.89 11.00
C PHE A 61 13.28 7.28 11.38
N SER A 62 14.30 7.33 12.22
CA SER A 62 14.87 8.58 12.74
C SER A 62 16.34 8.39 13.13
N LYS A 63 17.03 9.48 13.50
CA LYS A 63 18.39 9.37 14.04
C LYS A 63 18.48 8.48 15.29
N GLY A 64 17.44 8.47 16.12
CA GLY A 64 17.39 7.64 17.34
C GLY A 64 16.93 6.20 17.10
N SER A 65 16.30 5.95 15.97
CA SER A 65 15.86 4.61 15.53
C SER A 65 16.13 4.50 14.02
N PRO A 66 17.41 4.32 13.63
CA PRO A 66 17.80 4.29 12.24
C PRO A 66 17.33 2.98 11.57
N ILE A 67 17.28 3.00 10.25
CA ILE A 67 17.11 1.78 9.48
C ILE A 67 18.39 0.94 9.62
N GLY A 68 18.25 -0.34 9.94
CA GLY A 68 19.34 -1.30 10.08
C GLY A 68 19.21 -2.46 9.10
N ASP A 69 20.23 -3.29 9.07
CA ASP A 69 20.33 -4.44 8.14
C ASP A 69 19.22 -5.49 8.40
N GLU A 70 18.79 -5.62 9.65
CA GLU A 70 17.71 -6.49 10.08
C GLU A 70 16.37 -6.22 9.41
N HIS A 71 16.11 -4.98 9.04
CA HIS A 71 14.88 -4.58 8.36
C HIS A 71 14.80 -5.08 6.91
N PHE A 72 15.91 -5.51 6.34
CA PHE A 72 16.00 -5.99 4.97
C PHE A 72 15.94 -7.52 4.83
N GLU A 73 15.72 -8.26 5.91
CA GLU A 73 15.74 -9.73 5.86
C GLU A 73 14.62 -10.30 4.98
N GLU A 74 13.39 -9.78 5.11
CA GLU A 74 12.28 -10.17 4.24
C GLU A 74 12.57 -9.78 2.78
N LEU A 75 13.12 -8.58 2.55
CA LEU A 75 13.50 -8.14 1.22
C LEU A 75 14.53 -9.07 0.57
N ARG A 76 15.52 -9.60 1.33
CA ARG A 76 16.49 -10.56 0.79
C ARG A 76 15.82 -11.85 0.33
N GLN A 77 14.85 -12.36 1.08
CA GLN A 77 14.09 -13.55 0.71
C GLN A 77 13.22 -13.29 -0.54
N VAL A 78 12.54 -12.14 -0.58
CA VAL A 78 11.77 -11.67 -1.75
C VAL A 78 12.67 -11.57 -2.98
N TRP A 79 13.85 -10.94 -2.83
CA TRP A 79 14.84 -10.80 -3.88
C TRP A 79 15.33 -12.15 -4.44
N GLN A 80 15.65 -13.11 -3.56
CA GLN A 80 16.12 -14.43 -3.97
C GLN A 80 15.06 -15.17 -4.79
N ARG A 81 13.80 -15.18 -4.33
CA ARG A 81 12.67 -15.83 -5.03
C ARG A 81 12.40 -15.18 -6.38
N TRP A 82 12.40 -13.85 -6.43
CA TRP A 82 12.20 -13.10 -7.67
C TRP A 82 13.31 -13.35 -8.69
N ASN A 83 14.57 -13.32 -8.27
CA ASN A 83 15.70 -13.60 -9.16
C ASN A 83 15.71 -15.06 -9.65
N GLN A 84 15.28 -16.00 -8.84
CA GLN A 84 15.12 -17.39 -9.26
C GLN A 84 14.07 -17.51 -10.36
N TYR A 85 12.93 -16.90 -10.18
CA TYR A 85 11.86 -16.85 -11.19
C TYR A 85 12.34 -16.19 -12.49
N ARG A 86 12.97 -15.03 -12.41
CA ARG A 86 13.50 -14.31 -13.58
C ARG A 86 14.53 -15.11 -14.39
N LYS A 87 15.36 -15.92 -13.73
CA LYS A 87 16.42 -16.71 -14.37
C LYS A 87 15.94 -18.03 -14.94
N HIS A 88 15.00 -18.67 -14.30
CA HIS A 88 14.63 -20.05 -14.60
C HIS A 88 13.19 -20.19 -15.06
N GLY A 89 12.37 -19.15 -14.94
CA GLY A 89 10.95 -19.23 -15.19
C GLY A 89 10.21 -20.02 -14.10
N GLY A 90 9.02 -20.50 -14.42
CA GLY A 90 8.15 -21.26 -13.52
C GLY A 90 6.98 -20.40 -13.00
N ASP A 91 6.42 -20.81 -11.87
CA ASP A 91 5.31 -20.10 -11.26
C ASP A 91 5.78 -18.76 -10.67
N ARG A 92 5.04 -17.70 -10.96
CA ARG A 92 5.34 -16.37 -10.43
C ARG A 92 5.22 -16.37 -8.91
N PRO A 93 6.26 -15.96 -8.18
CA PRO A 93 6.29 -16.07 -6.72
C PRO A 93 5.42 -15.06 -5.98
N PHE A 94 4.92 -14.02 -6.68
CA PHE A 94 4.11 -12.95 -6.10
C PHE A 94 2.91 -12.66 -6.99
N GLY A 95 1.77 -12.29 -6.38
CA GLY A 95 0.55 -11.99 -7.11
C GLY A 95 0.64 -10.71 -7.94
N LEU A 96 -0.09 -10.66 -9.05
CA LEU A 96 -0.31 -9.42 -9.79
C LEU A 96 -1.17 -8.46 -8.99
N ALA A 97 -0.87 -7.18 -9.06
CA ALA A 97 -1.63 -6.14 -8.37
C ALA A 97 -3.12 -6.15 -8.72
N ALA A 98 -3.46 -6.34 -10.00
CA ALA A 98 -4.85 -6.44 -10.46
C ALA A 98 -5.58 -7.64 -9.83
N GLU A 99 -4.92 -8.80 -9.76
CA GLU A 99 -5.48 -10.01 -9.15
C GLU A 99 -5.71 -9.83 -7.64
N LEU A 100 -4.75 -9.22 -6.96
CA LEU A 100 -4.84 -8.94 -5.52
C LEU A 100 -5.96 -7.93 -5.20
N GLN A 101 -6.13 -6.90 -6.01
CA GLN A 101 -7.22 -5.94 -5.87
C GLN A 101 -8.58 -6.62 -6.04
N GLU A 102 -8.71 -7.53 -7.00
CA GLU A 102 -9.93 -8.28 -7.23
C GLU A 102 -10.22 -9.25 -6.08
N GLN A 103 -9.21 -9.94 -5.54
CA GLN A 103 -9.35 -10.77 -4.34
C GLN A 103 -9.86 -9.95 -3.15
N TRP A 104 -9.33 -8.74 -2.93
CA TRP A 104 -9.80 -7.85 -1.88
C TRP A 104 -11.21 -7.34 -2.12
N ARG A 105 -11.59 -7.07 -3.37
CA ARG A 105 -12.97 -6.68 -3.72
C ARG A 105 -13.96 -7.80 -3.36
N VAL A 106 -13.67 -9.02 -3.77
CA VAL A 106 -14.51 -10.19 -3.49
C VAL A 106 -14.57 -10.47 -2.00
N HIS A 107 -13.44 -10.43 -1.31
CA HIS A 107 -13.37 -10.63 0.14
C HIS A 107 -14.28 -9.64 0.90
N ARG A 108 -14.24 -8.34 0.54
CA ARG A 108 -15.10 -7.31 1.18
C ARG A 108 -16.59 -7.56 0.93
N LEU A 109 -16.97 -7.97 -0.28
CA LEU A 109 -18.36 -8.31 -0.59
C LEU A 109 -18.85 -9.45 0.31
N TRP A 110 -18.04 -10.49 0.51
CA TRP A 110 -18.36 -11.60 1.39
C TRP A 110 -18.37 -11.22 2.87
N GLU A 111 -17.49 -10.36 3.32
CA GLU A 111 -17.54 -9.81 4.68
C GLU A 111 -18.82 -9.01 4.92
N ALA A 112 -19.18 -8.14 3.98
CA ALA A 112 -20.42 -7.37 4.08
C ALA A 112 -21.65 -8.28 4.16
N TYR A 113 -21.70 -9.34 3.33
CA TYR A 113 -22.79 -10.32 3.36
C TYR A 113 -22.86 -11.07 4.69
N ARG A 114 -21.73 -11.56 5.21
CA ARG A 114 -21.68 -12.29 6.49
C ARG A 114 -22.07 -11.43 7.69
N ASN A 115 -21.74 -10.15 7.64
CA ASN A 115 -22.00 -9.21 8.74
C ASN A 115 -23.38 -8.54 8.63
N ASP A 116 -24.13 -8.77 7.56
CA ASP A 116 -25.45 -8.21 7.37
C ASP A 116 -26.50 -8.94 8.21
N THR A 117 -26.84 -8.35 9.34
CA THR A 117 -27.95 -8.82 10.21
C THR A 117 -29.33 -8.40 9.72
N THR A 118 -29.41 -7.55 8.69
CA THR A 118 -30.67 -6.97 8.18
C THR A 118 -31.24 -7.73 6.99
N GLY A 119 -30.47 -8.63 6.39
CA GLY A 119 -30.84 -9.40 5.19
C GLY A 119 -30.98 -8.55 3.93
N LYS A 120 -30.41 -7.35 3.91
CA LYS A 120 -30.48 -6.43 2.77
C LYS A 120 -29.35 -6.64 1.76
N VAL A 121 -28.23 -7.21 2.20
CA VAL A 121 -27.09 -7.49 1.33
C VAL A 121 -27.30 -8.84 0.65
N SER A 122 -27.38 -8.83 -0.66
CA SER A 122 -27.50 -10.06 -1.44
C SER A 122 -26.22 -10.89 -1.34
N ARG A 123 -26.34 -12.20 -1.36
CA ARG A 123 -25.19 -13.10 -1.41
C ARG A 123 -24.35 -12.79 -2.65
N PRO A 124 -23.04 -12.54 -2.49
CA PRO A 124 -22.15 -12.33 -3.63
C PRO A 124 -22.08 -13.60 -4.49
N GLU A 125 -22.21 -13.45 -5.79
CA GLU A 125 -22.06 -14.52 -6.78
C GLU A 125 -21.01 -14.10 -7.80
N PRO A 126 -20.19 -15.03 -8.31
CA PRO A 126 -19.31 -14.72 -9.43
C PRO A 126 -20.16 -14.40 -10.66
N ASN A 127 -19.87 -13.27 -11.28
CA ASN A 127 -20.48 -12.90 -12.55
C ASN A 127 -19.79 -13.65 -13.71
N PRO A 128 -20.46 -13.84 -14.86
CA PRO A 128 -19.83 -14.46 -16.02
C PRO A 128 -18.56 -13.75 -16.53
N GLY A 129 -18.32 -12.50 -16.13
CA GLY A 129 -17.13 -11.72 -16.43
C GLY A 129 -16.10 -11.66 -15.30
N ASP A 130 -16.31 -12.36 -14.19
CA ASP A 130 -15.34 -12.38 -13.09
C ASP A 130 -14.10 -13.16 -13.51
N SER A 131 -12.94 -12.66 -13.08
CA SER A 131 -11.67 -13.31 -13.34
C SER A 131 -11.59 -14.66 -12.61
N GLU A 132 -10.76 -15.57 -13.12
CA GLU A 132 -10.50 -16.86 -12.45
C GLU A 132 -10.03 -16.67 -11.00
N VAL A 133 -9.31 -15.60 -10.74
CA VAL A 133 -8.84 -15.21 -9.40
C VAL A 133 -9.99 -14.84 -8.48
N ALA A 134 -10.97 -14.07 -8.98
CA ALA A 134 -12.18 -13.71 -8.21
C ALA A 134 -13.00 -14.95 -7.89
N ILE A 135 -13.13 -15.89 -8.82
CA ILE A 135 -13.84 -17.18 -8.62
C ILE A 135 -13.14 -18.01 -7.53
N LYS A 136 -11.80 -18.10 -7.57
CA LYS A 136 -11.02 -18.80 -6.53
C LYS A 136 -11.15 -18.14 -5.18
N ALA A 137 -11.10 -16.81 -5.12
CA ALA A 137 -11.28 -16.05 -3.88
C ALA A 137 -12.69 -16.23 -3.29
N HIS A 138 -13.72 -16.31 -4.16
CA HIS A 138 -15.09 -16.59 -3.76
C HIS A 138 -15.25 -18.00 -3.18
N GLN A 139 -14.63 -19.02 -3.78
CA GLN A 139 -14.66 -20.40 -3.30
C GLN A 139 -13.94 -20.56 -1.95
N ALA A 140 -12.94 -19.77 -1.69
CA ALA A 140 -12.21 -19.71 -0.41
C ALA A 140 -12.92 -18.80 0.61
N GLU A 141 -14.19 -19.08 0.91
CA GLU A 141 -14.99 -18.30 1.87
C GLU A 141 -14.23 -17.99 3.16
N GLY A 142 -14.09 -16.71 3.47
CA GLY A 142 -13.42 -16.25 4.70
C GLY A 142 -11.90 -16.16 4.64
N SER A 143 -11.28 -16.55 3.54
CA SER A 143 -9.82 -16.39 3.36
C SER A 143 -9.48 -14.94 3.06
N LYS A 144 -8.49 -14.41 3.78
CA LYS A 144 -7.89 -13.12 3.41
C LYS A 144 -7.02 -13.29 2.18
N PRO A 145 -6.90 -12.27 1.30
CA PRO A 145 -5.92 -12.29 0.22
C PRO A 145 -4.51 -12.58 0.73
N ALA A 146 -3.71 -13.23 -0.09
CA ALA A 146 -2.45 -13.90 0.22
C ALA A 146 -1.48 -13.16 1.16
N ASP A 147 -0.70 -13.96 1.92
CA ASP A 147 0.09 -13.55 3.08
C ASP A 147 1.29 -12.63 2.83
N GLN A 148 1.66 -12.38 1.59
CA GLN A 148 2.83 -11.54 1.29
C GLN A 148 2.42 -10.07 1.14
N LYS A 149 2.24 -9.42 2.28
CA LYS A 149 1.69 -8.06 2.38
C LYS A 149 2.58 -6.97 1.77
N ASN A 150 3.88 -7.24 1.60
CA ASN A 150 4.86 -6.21 1.25
C ASN A 150 5.37 -6.31 -0.20
N ALA A 151 5.02 -7.39 -0.92
CA ALA A 151 5.50 -7.66 -2.27
C ALA A 151 4.35 -7.96 -3.26
N TRP A 152 4.40 -7.37 -4.46
CA TRP A 152 3.45 -7.61 -5.54
C TRP A 152 4.10 -7.31 -6.89
N VAL A 153 3.46 -7.72 -7.98
CA VAL A 153 3.96 -7.53 -9.34
C VAL A 153 3.02 -6.62 -10.14
N GLU A 154 3.59 -5.70 -10.89
CA GLU A 154 2.92 -4.90 -11.91
C GLU A 154 3.43 -5.30 -13.29
N THR A 155 2.53 -5.38 -14.28
CA THR A 155 2.94 -5.58 -15.66
C THR A 155 3.26 -4.25 -16.33
N LEU A 156 4.02 -4.29 -17.44
CA LEU A 156 4.26 -3.08 -18.25
C LEU A 156 2.95 -2.45 -18.72
N VAL A 157 1.94 -3.27 -19.05
CA VAL A 157 0.62 -2.80 -19.51
C VAL A 157 -0.06 -1.99 -18.39
N ASP A 158 -0.07 -2.52 -17.16
CA ASP A 158 -0.65 -1.82 -16.00
C ASP A 158 0.05 -0.48 -15.74
N LEU A 159 1.37 -0.43 -15.89
CA LEU A 159 2.16 0.79 -15.72
C LEU A 159 1.91 1.80 -16.85
N GLN A 160 1.68 1.34 -18.09
CA GLN A 160 1.31 2.19 -19.22
C GLN A 160 -0.07 2.83 -19.01
N ASP A 161 -1.05 2.04 -18.57
CA ASP A 161 -2.40 2.52 -18.27
C ASP A 161 -2.41 3.54 -17.13
N LYS A 162 -1.46 3.41 -16.18
CA LYS A 162 -1.22 4.38 -15.09
C LYS A 162 -0.33 5.57 -15.53
N GLY A 163 -0.11 5.76 -16.82
CA GLY A 163 0.70 6.88 -17.36
C GLY A 163 2.19 6.78 -17.02
N PHE A 164 2.74 5.58 -16.93
CA PHE A 164 4.12 5.29 -16.52
C PHE A 164 4.43 5.76 -15.09
N ASP A 165 3.42 5.79 -14.21
CA ASP A 165 3.67 6.11 -12.82
C ASP A 165 4.30 4.91 -12.11
N LEU A 166 5.53 5.10 -11.61
CA LEU A 166 6.27 4.10 -10.84
C LEU A 166 5.94 4.17 -9.33
N THR A 167 5.12 5.15 -8.91
CA THR A 167 4.69 5.31 -7.52
C THR A 167 3.38 4.55 -7.31
N VAL A 168 3.45 3.23 -7.34
CA VAL A 168 2.28 2.37 -7.22
C VAL A 168 1.96 2.10 -5.74
N ASN A 169 0.68 2.15 -5.40
CA ASN A 169 0.23 1.80 -4.04
C ASN A 169 0.23 0.29 -3.86
N ASN A 170 0.61 -0.14 -2.65
CA ASN A 170 0.57 -1.54 -2.28
C ASN A 170 -0.88 -2.07 -2.27
N PRO A 171 -1.21 -3.06 -3.13
CA PRO A 171 -2.57 -3.58 -3.25
C PRO A 171 -3.00 -4.44 -2.05
N HIS A 172 -2.04 -4.93 -1.23
CA HIS A 172 -2.33 -5.68 -0.02
C HIS A 172 -2.67 -4.80 1.17
N LEU A 173 -2.18 -3.56 1.17
CA LEU A 173 -2.61 -2.60 2.15
C LEU A 173 -4.01 -2.17 1.73
N ASN A 174 -5.01 -2.80 2.36
CA ASN A 174 -6.31 -2.21 2.42
C ASN A 174 -6.11 -0.86 3.14
N ARG A 175 -5.67 0.15 2.39
CA ARG A 175 -5.96 1.52 2.76
C ARG A 175 -7.45 1.61 2.53
N GLU A 176 -8.21 1.15 3.51
CA GLU A 176 -9.42 1.84 3.86
C GLU A 176 -8.95 3.30 4.04
N GLN A 177 -8.93 4.04 2.94
CA GLN A 177 -9.60 5.29 3.04
C GLN A 177 -10.98 4.83 3.48
N GLU A 178 -11.21 4.81 4.81
CA GLU A 178 -12.53 5.08 5.29
C GLU A 178 -12.97 6.24 4.44
N ILE A 179 -13.76 5.94 3.42
CA ILE A 179 -14.59 6.96 2.80
C ILE A 179 -15.55 7.23 3.93
N LEU A 180 -15.05 8.00 4.90
CA LEU A 180 -15.84 8.51 5.99
C LEU A 180 -17.03 9.15 5.29
N MET A 181 -18.20 8.61 5.52
CA MET A 181 -19.41 9.18 4.94
C MET A 181 -19.43 10.66 5.33
N PRO A 182 -19.97 11.55 4.50
CA PRO A 182 -19.94 13.00 4.77
C PRO A 182 -20.34 13.36 6.22
N TRP A 183 -21.25 12.60 6.83
CA TRP A 183 -21.64 12.80 8.24
C TRP A 183 -20.57 12.35 9.25
N GLU A 184 -19.73 11.36 8.94
CA GLU A 184 -18.63 10.93 9.82
C GLU A 184 -17.49 11.95 9.78
N ILE A 185 -17.22 12.52 8.59
CA ILE A 185 -16.28 13.62 8.45
C ILE A 185 -16.75 14.84 9.23
N THR A 186 -18.03 15.19 9.12
CA THR A 186 -18.59 16.34 9.86
C THR A 186 -18.60 16.09 11.37
N ALA A 187 -18.90 14.88 11.83
CA ALA A 187 -18.85 14.51 13.25
C ALA A 187 -17.42 14.61 13.81
N SER A 188 -16.43 14.07 13.11
CA SER A 188 -15.02 14.16 13.49
C SER A 188 -14.50 15.61 13.49
N LEU A 189 -14.91 16.42 12.52
CA LEU A 189 -14.57 17.85 12.50
C LEU A 189 -15.19 18.61 13.68
N ILE A 190 -16.44 18.34 14.01
CA ILE A 190 -17.13 18.97 15.16
C ILE A 190 -16.42 18.62 16.46
N GLU A 191 -16.00 17.37 16.64
CA GLU A 191 -15.27 16.92 17.82
C GLU A 191 -13.91 17.62 17.95
N ARG A 192 -13.15 17.71 16.87
CA ARG A 192 -11.87 18.44 16.85
C ARG A 192 -12.02 19.93 17.12
N VAL A 193 -13.10 20.55 16.61
CA VAL A 193 -13.40 21.97 16.89
C VAL A 193 -13.73 22.16 18.37
N ARG A 194 -14.44 21.22 18.99
CA ARG A 194 -14.73 21.28 20.46
C ARG A 194 -13.45 21.15 21.28
N GLU A 195 -12.57 20.23 20.93
CA GLU A 195 -11.25 20.10 21.59
C GLU A 195 -10.42 21.37 21.47
N LEU A 196 -10.35 21.96 20.28
CA LEU A 196 -9.64 23.23 20.06
C LEU A 196 -10.22 24.36 20.89
N ASN A 197 -11.54 24.51 20.95
CA ASN A 197 -12.21 25.51 21.77
C ASN A 197 -11.91 25.31 23.26
N SER A 198 -11.91 24.07 23.74
CA SER A 198 -11.54 23.75 25.13
C SER A 198 -10.09 24.15 25.45
N ILE A 199 -9.15 23.91 24.51
CA ILE A 199 -7.75 24.33 24.66
C ILE A 199 -7.65 25.87 24.69
N ILE A 200 -8.35 26.56 23.78
CA ILE A 200 -8.37 28.03 23.72
C ILE A 200 -8.93 28.60 25.01
N GLU A 201 -10.03 28.07 25.54
CA GLU A 201 -10.60 28.53 26.83
C GLU A 201 -9.65 28.29 28.00
N SER A 202 -8.94 27.15 28.02
CA SER A 202 -7.93 26.88 29.06
C SER A 202 -6.77 27.83 28.99
N LEU A 203 -6.27 28.17 27.80
CA LEU A 203 -5.23 29.15 27.58
C LEU A 203 -5.69 30.55 27.99
N HIS A 204 -6.90 30.94 27.60
CA HIS A 204 -7.48 32.22 27.97
C HIS A 204 -7.55 32.40 29.49
N LYS A 205 -7.99 31.33 30.22
CA LYS A 205 -8.00 31.31 31.68
C LYS A 205 -6.59 31.49 32.29
N GLN A 206 -5.58 30.82 31.72
CA GLN A 206 -4.22 30.93 32.20
C GLN A 206 -3.65 32.35 32.04
N PHE A 207 -3.92 33.02 30.91
CA PHE A 207 -3.46 34.39 30.67
C PHE A 207 -4.26 35.43 31.43
N SER A 208 -5.57 35.24 31.64
CA SER A 208 -6.39 36.17 32.43
C SER A 208 -6.06 36.16 33.93
N ASN A 209 -5.59 35.00 34.45
CA ASN A 209 -5.18 34.89 35.87
C ASN A 209 -3.72 35.36 36.12
N GLY A 210 -2.94 35.66 35.08
CA GLY A 210 -1.59 36.15 35.18
C GLY A 210 -1.44 37.70 35.17
N GLU A 211 -2.55 38.44 35.02
CA GLU A 211 -2.57 39.92 35.05
C GLU A 211 -2.99 40.52 36.39
N GLU A 212 -3.24 39.67 37.42
CA GLU A 212 -3.63 40.10 38.76
C GLU A 212 -2.52 39.93 39.83
N GLU A 213 -1.23 39.77 39.47
CA GLU A 213 -0.12 39.83 40.42
C GLU A 213 0.79 41.04 40.20
#